data_3f6a570049d57a70a77dc83b1585e99c
#
_entry.id   3f6a570049d57a70a77dc83b1585e99c
#
_cell.length_a   1.000
_cell.length_b   1.000
_cell.length_c   1.000
_cell.angle_alpha   90.00
_cell.angle_beta   90.00
_cell.angle_gamma   90.00
#
_symmetry.space_group_name_H-M   'P 1'
#
loop_
_entity.id
_entity.type
_entity.pdbx_description
1 polymer ?
#
loop_
_entity_poly.entity_id
_entity_poly.type
_entity_poly.pdbx_seq_one_letter_code
_entity_poly.pdbx_strand_id
1 'polypeptide(L)'
;MSAQRIQMIDLKEARKIAEKLEMLREASVLLRDLEEYFRERDFSLTRFLICVILDRASRQGGLQHAEIVDRIDVSSPVISRSLKALIEDGCVAVESDPENKRIKRNRLTDDGQSRLLSLMPGYYEILLADKK
;
A
#
# COMPACT_ATOMS: atom_id res chain seq x y z
N MET A 1 -14.96 4.10 35.92
CA MET A 1 -14.49 3.72 35.57
C MET A 1 -13.47 4.08 35.30
N SER A 2 -12.87 4.19 35.04
CA SER A 2 -12.06 4.31 34.71
C SER A 2 -10.90 5.17 34.94
N ALA A 3 -10.90 6.25 35.66
CA ALA A 3 -9.77 7.00 36.14
C ALA A 3 -8.77 6.09 36.87
N GLN A 4 -9.28 5.10 37.57
CA GLN A 4 -8.45 4.14 38.29
C GLN A 4 -7.63 3.27 37.34
N ARG A 5 -8.18 2.91 36.20
CA ARG A 5 -7.46 2.11 35.20
C ARG A 5 -6.33 2.91 34.57
N ILE A 6 -6.56 4.20 34.36
CA ILE A 6 -5.54 5.07 33.79
C ILE A 6 -4.36 5.20 34.76
N GLN A 7 -4.63 5.22 36.06
CA GLN A 7 -3.61 5.35 37.08
C GLN A 7 -2.77 4.08 37.29
N MET A 8 -3.22 2.95 36.73
CA MET A 8 -2.51 1.68 36.91
C MET A 8 -1.38 1.44 35.93
N ILE A 9 -1.08 2.41 35.09
CA ILE A 9 0.01 2.30 34.13
C ILE A 9 1.33 2.57 34.87
N ASP A 10 2.24 1.61 34.85
CA ASP A 10 3.56 1.79 35.46
C ASP A 10 4.50 2.56 34.50
N LEU A 11 5.71 2.85 34.98
CA LEU A 11 6.69 3.63 34.20
C LEU A 11 7.12 2.90 32.92
N LYS A 12 7.23 1.59 32.97
CA LYS A 12 7.60 0.81 31.81
C LYS A 12 6.53 0.88 30.73
N GLU A 13 5.29 0.76 31.14
CA GLU A 13 4.15 0.85 30.24
C GLU A 13 4.02 2.26 29.66
N ALA A 14 4.22 3.30 30.51
CA ALA A 14 4.19 4.69 30.07
C ALA A 14 5.24 4.95 29.00
N ARG A 15 6.44 4.40 29.17
CA ARG A 15 7.52 4.54 28.18
C ARG A 15 7.14 3.88 26.86
N LYS A 16 6.56 2.69 26.92
CA LYS A 16 6.13 1.97 25.73
C LYS A 16 5.04 2.75 24.99
N ILE A 17 4.10 3.34 25.73
CA ILE A 17 3.04 4.16 25.14
C ILE A 17 3.65 5.36 24.43
N ALA A 18 4.62 6.04 25.08
CA ALA A 18 5.28 7.19 24.47
C ALA A 18 6.01 6.82 23.19
N GLU A 19 6.68 5.68 23.15
CA GLU A 19 7.35 5.17 21.95
C GLU A 19 6.36 4.91 20.82
N LYS A 20 5.22 4.30 21.14
CA LYS A 20 4.19 4.02 20.14
C LYS A 20 3.55 5.29 19.58
N LEU A 21 3.34 6.29 20.45
CA LEU A 21 2.82 7.58 20.02
C LEU A 21 3.79 8.28 19.06
N GLU A 22 5.09 8.20 19.35
CA GLU A 22 6.10 8.76 18.45
C GLU A 22 6.10 8.02 17.10
N MET A 23 5.99 6.70 17.11
CA MET A 23 5.88 5.93 15.88
C MET A 23 4.66 6.34 15.06
N LEU A 24 3.52 6.56 15.74
CA LEU A 24 2.30 7.00 15.07
C LEU A 24 2.49 8.37 14.43
N ARG A 25 3.16 9.29 15.13
CA ARG A 25 3.41 10.62 14.61
C ARG A 25 4.30 10.55 13.38
N GLU A 26 5.38 9.80 13.46
CA GLU A 26 6.30 9.62 12.33
C GLU A 26 5.60 8.97 11.13
N ALA A 27 4.79 7.94 11.38
CA ALA A 27 4.04 7.27 10.34
C ALA A 27 3.02 8.21 9.68
N SER A 28 2.36 9.04 10.49
CA SER A 28 1.36 10.00 9.97
C SER A 28 2.01 11.02 9.04
N VAL A 29 3.18 11.52 9.41
CA VAL A 29 3.93 12.48 8.58
C VAL A 29 4.35 11.80 7.27
N LEU A 30 4.89 10.58 7.39
CA LEU A 30 5.34 9.82 6.23
C LEU A 30 4.18 9.55 5.26
N LEU A 31 3.04 9.11 5.78
CA LEU A 31 1.86 8.84 4.96
C LEU A 31 1.38 10.11 4.25
N ARG A 32 1.34 11.23 4.97
CA ARG A 32 0.94 12.50 4.37
C ARG A 32 1.86 12.88 3.22
N ASP A 33 3.17 12.77 3.42
CA ASP A 33 4.15 13.11 2.39
C ASP A 33 4.04 12.19 1.17
N LEU A 34 3.83 10.89 1.40
CA LEU A 34 3.64 9.93 0.33
C LEU A 34 2.35 10.18 -0.44
N GLU A 35 1.25 10.44 0.27
CA GLU A 35 -0.03 10.69 -0.37
C GLU A 35 0.01 11.96 -1.22
N GLU A 36 0.69 13.00 -0.74
CA GLU A 36 0.86 14.23 -1.50
C GLU A 36 1.71 13.98 -2.76
N TYR A 37 2.80 13.23 -2.62
CA TYR A 37 3.67 12.87 -3.73
C TYR A 37 2.90 12.19 -4.85
N PHE A 38 2.10 11.19 -4.50
CA PHE A 38 1.33 10.46 -5.51
C PHE A 38 0.18 11.27 -6.09
N ARG A 39 -0.50 12.06 -5.25
CA ARG A 39 -1.60 12.91 -5.70
C ARG A 39 -1.14 13.89 -6.78
N GLU A 40 0.03 14.47 -6.60
CA GLU A 40 0.59 15.41 -7.59
C GLU A 40 0.87 14.74 -8.93
N ARG A 41 0.95 13.41 -8.94
CA ARG A 41 1.24 12.62 -10.13
C ARG A 41 0.05 11.79 -10.60
N ASP A 42 -1.15 12.19 -10.16
CA ASP A 42 -2.40 11.49 -10.51
C ASP A 42 -2.38 10.02 -10.14
N PHE A 43 -1.83 9.71 -8.97
CA PHE A 43 -1.72 8.35 -8.48
C PHE A 43 -2.07 8.31 -7.00
N SER A 44 -1.97 7.13 -6.37
CA SER A 44 -2.16 6.99 -4.93
C SER A 44 -1.17 5.98 -4.38
N LEU A 45 -0.93 6.07 -3.06
CA LEU A 45 -0.07 5.11 -2.39
C LEU A 45 -0.61 3.69 -2.56
N THR A 46 -1.92 3.51 -2.40
CA THR A 46 -2.54 2.18 -2.55
C THR A 46 -2.32 1.62 -3.94
N ARG A 47 -2.55 2.42 -4.98
CA ARG A 47 -2.31 1.97 -6.36
C ARG A 47 -0.84 1.64 -6.59
N PHE A 48 0.06 2.44 -6.03
CA PHE A 48 1.48 2.19 -6.15
C PHE A 48 1.87 0.86 -5.49
N LEU A 49 1.39 0.61 -4.27
CA LEU A 49 1.68 -0.62 -3.55
C LEU A 49 1.11 -1.85 -4.27
N ILE A 50 -0.06 -1.72 -4.87
CA ILE A 50 -0.61 -2.79 -5.72
C ILE A 50 0.34 -3.08 -6.88
N CYS A 51 0.82 -2.05 -7.55
CA CYS A 51 1.78 -2.24 -8.65
C CYS A 51 3.05 -2.92 -8.18
N VAL A 52 3.56 -2.56 -7.00
CA VAL A 52 4.76 -3.21 -6.44
C VAL A 52 4.56 -4.70 -6.26
N ILE A 53 3.45 -5.10 -5.63
CA ILE A 53 3.22 -6.53 -5.36
C ILE A 53 2.90 -7.30 -6.64
N LEU A 54 2.23 -6.67 -7.60
CA LEU A 54 1.97 -7.32 -8.89
C LEU A 54 3.26 -7.51 -9.69
N ASP A 55 4.17 -6.54 -9.62
CA ASP A 55 5.48 -6.67 -10.25
C ASP A 55 6.24 -7.86 -9.68
N ARG A 56 6.23 -8.00 -8.35
CA ARG A 56 6.88 -9.14 -7.68
C ARG A 56 6.25 -10.47 -8.04
N ALA A 57 4.96 -10.49 -8.36
CA ALA A 57 4.23 -11.69 -8.69
C ALA A 57 4.17 -11.95 -10.21
N SER A 58 4.92 -11.22 -11.00
CA SER A 58 4.86 -11.31 -12.47
C SER A 58 5.18 -12.73 -12.99
N ARG A 59 6.11 -13.42 -12.34
CA ARG A 59 6.47 -14.78 -12.71
C ARG A 59 5.36 -15.80 -12.45
N GLN A 60 4.44 -15.46 -11.54
CA GLN A 60 3.31 -16.32 -11.20
C GLN A 60 2.09 -16.06 -12.09
N GLY A 61 2.20 -15.12 -13.02
CA GLY A 61 1.09 -14.74 -13.90
C GLY A 61 0.12 -13.75 -13.25
N GLY A 62 0.52 -13.13 -12.13
CA GLY A 62 -0.32 -12.17 -11.44
C GLY A 62 -0.96 -12.72 -10.17
N LEU A 63 -1.89 -11.97 -9.61
CA LEU A 63 -2.53 -12.30 -8.33
C LEU A 63 -4.05 -12.16 -8.43
N GLN A 64 -4.74 -13.03 -7.70
CA GLN A 64 -6.18 -12.90 -7.49
C GLN A 64 -6.46 -11.75 -6.52
N HIS A 65 -7.66 -11.22 -6.56
CA HIS A 65 -8.07 -10.12 -5.69
C HIS A 65 -7.81 -10.43 -4.19
N ALA A 66 -8.20 -11.63 -3.75
CA ALA A 66 -8.00 -12.02 -2.35
C ALA A 66 -6.52 -12.04 -1.95
N GLU A 67 -5.64 -12.43 -2.87
CA GLU A 67 -4.21 -12.45 -2.60
C GLU A 67 -3.66 -11.02 -2.45
N ILE A 68 -4.19 -10.07 -3.20
CA ILE A 68 -3.81 -8.66 -3.08
C ILE A 68 -4.26 -8.12 -1.72
N VAL A 69 -5.51 -8.41 -1.34
CA VAL A 69 -6.06 -7.96 -0.05
C VAL A 69 -5.20 -8.47 1.11
N ASP A 70 -4.73 -9.73 1.01
CA ASP A 70 -3.91 -10.32 2.07
C ASP A 70 -2.53 -9.68 2.19
N ARG A 71 -2.03 -9.04 1.14
CA ARG A 71 -0.68 -8.49 1.12
C ARG A 71 -0.61 -7.01 1.46
N ILE A 72 -1.73 -6.31 1.41
CA ILE A 72 -1.79 -4.87 1.69
C ILE A 72 -2.82 -4.65 2.78
N ASP A 73 -2.43 -3.96 3.83
CA ASP A 73 -3.31 -3.69 4.97
C ASP A 73 -4.30 -2.56 4.64
N VAL A 74 -5.18 -2.83 3.69
CA VAL A 74 -6.21 -1.89 3.22
C VAL A 74 -7.47 -2.72 2.99
N SER A 75 -8.63 -2.12 3.19
CA SER A 75 -9.90 -2.83 3.04
C SER A 75 -10.14 -3.31 1.60
N SER A 76 -10.89 -4.41 1.48
CA SER A 76 -11.22 -4.99 0.17
C SER A 76 -11.92 -3.98 -0.77
N PRO A 77 -12.88 -3.15 -0.32
CA PRO A 77 -13.47 -2.14 -1.20
C PRO A 77 -12.46 -1.13 -1.74
N VAL A 78 -11.48 -0.73 -0.93
CA VAL A 78 -10.44 0.20 -1.38
C VAL A 78 -9.56 -0.46 -2.43
N ILE A 79 -9.20 -1.74 -2.23
CA ILE A 79 -8.44 -2.51 -3.22
C ILE A 79 -9.23 -2.60 -4.52
N SER A 80 -10.54 -2.89 -4.45
CA SER A 80 -11.38 -2.99 -5.65
C SER A 80 -11.40 -1.70 -6.46
N ARG A 81 -11.57 -0.57 -5.78
CA ARG A 81 -11.59 0.74 -6.45
C ARG A 81 -10.24 1.06 -7.07
N SER A 82 -9.16 0.75 -6.36
CA SER A 82 -7.79 1.00 -6.83
C SER A 82 -7.47 0.14 -8.05
N LEU A 83 -7.86 -1.13 -8.03
CA LEU A 83 -7.67 -2.02 -9.18
C LEU A 83 -8.47 -1.55 -10.38
N LYS A 84 -9.70 -1.12 -10.17
CA LYS A 84 -10.53 -0.59 -11.25
C LYS A 84 -9.86 0.60 -11.93
N ALA A 85 -9.32 1.52 -11.13
CA ALA A 85 -8.60 2.68 -11.66
C ALA A 85 -7.37 2.25 -12.45
N LEU A 86 -6.59 1.30 -11.92
CA LEU A 86 -5.40 0.79 -12.58
C LEU A 86 -5.72 0.09 -13.90
N ILE A 87 -6.83 -0.63 -13.95
CA ILE A 87 -7.28 -1.30 -15.18
C ILE A 87 -7.71 -0.25 -16.20
N GLU A 88 -8.46 0.75 -15.79
CA GLU A 88 -8.90 1.84 -16.67
C GLU A 88 -7.71 2.62 -17.23
N ASP A 89 -6.66 2.78 -16.45
CA ASP A 89 -5.44 3.48 -16.86
C ASP A 89 -4.50 2.62 -17.69
N GLY A 90 -4.82 1.35 -17.87
CA GLY A 90 -3.96 0.44 -18.64
C GLY A 90 -2.75 -0.08 -17.89
N CYS A 91 -2.68 0.15 -16.58
CA CYS A 91 -1.55 -0.33 -15.77
C CYS A 91 -1.69 -1.78 -15.35
N VAL A 92 -2.93 -2.28 -15.27
CA VAL A 92 -3.24 -3.65 -14.86
C VAL A 92 -4.18 -4.27 -15.88
N ALA A 93 -3.94 -5.54 -16.19
CA ALA A 93 -4.82 -6.35 -17.01
C ALA A 93 -5.34 -7.51 -16.19
N VAL A 94 -6.58 -7.91 -16.44
CA VAL A 94 -7.18 -9.07 -15.79
C VAL A 94 -7.22 -10.20 -16.81
N GLU A 95 -6.69 -11.35 -16.41
CA GLU A 95 -6.65 -12.51 -17.29
C GLU A 95 -7.24 -13.71 -16.55
N SER A 96 -7.95 -14.57 -17.33
CA SER A 96 -8.44 -15.83 -16.79
C SER A 96 -7.32 -16.85 -16.79
N ASP A 97 -7.30 -17.68 -15.74
CA ASP A 97 -6.37 -18.80 -15.70
C ASP A 97 -6.66 -19.75 -16.86
N PRO A 98 -5.62 -20.19 -17.62
CA PRO A 98 -5.84 -21.08 -18.76
C PRO A 98 -6.50 -22.41 -18.39
N GLU A 99 -6.24 -22.92 -17.20
CA GLU A 99 -6.76 -24.20 -16.75
C GLU A 99 -8.11 -24.08 -16.02
N ASN A 100 -8.41 -22.89 -15.46
CA ASN A 100 -9.66 -22.67 -14.75
C ASN A 100 -10.12 -21.24 -14.97
N LYS A 101 -11.04 -21.04 -15.89
CA LYS A 101 -11.53 -19.72 -16.30
C LYS A 101 -12.25 -18.98 -15.20
N ARG A 102 -12.62 -19.64 -14.11
CA ARG A 102 -13.24 -18.97 -12.96
C ARG A 102 -12.23 -18.15 -12.18
N ILE A 103 -10.95 -18.50 -12.29
CA ILE A 103 -9.87 -17.80 -11.60
C ILE A 103 -9.45 -16.62 -12.47
N LYS A 104 -9.54 -15.42 -11.89
CA LYS A 104 -9.09 -14.18 -12.52
C LYS A 104 -7.84 -13.70 -11.84
N ARG A 105 -6.83 -13.37 -12.63
CA ARG A 105 -5.57 -12.85 -12.10
C ARG A 105 -5.36 -11.43 -12.59
N ASN A 106 -4.94 -10.58 -11.69
CA ASN A 106 -4.55 -9.21 -12.02
C ASN A 106 -3.05 -9.22 -12.30
N ARG A 107 -2.66 -8.66 -13.42
CA ARG A 107 -1.27 -8.66 -13.87
C ARG A 107 -0.85 -7.24 -14.22
N LEU A 108 0.36 -6.88 -13.80
CA LEU A 108 0.93 -5.58 -14.17
C LEU A 108 1.29 -5.60 -15.66
N THR A 109 0.84 -4.60 -16.39
CA THR A 109 1.17 -4.45 -17.81
C THR A 109 2.54 -3.80 -17.98
N ASP A 110 3.05 -3.75 -19.21
CA ASP A 110 4.30 -3.04 -19.49
C ASP A 110 4.15 -1.55 -19.15
N ASP A 111 2.99 -0.95 -19.45
CA ASP A 111 2.70 0.43 -19.08
C ASP A 111 2.67 0.59 -17.57
N GLY A 112 2.09 -0.37 -16.86
CA GLY A 112 2.08 -0.37 -15.40
C GLY A 112 3.48 -0.45 -14.82
N GLN A 113 4.33 -1.29 -15.40
CA GLN A 113 5.71 -1.39 -14.97
C GLN A 113 6.47 -0.10 -15.21
N SER A 114 6.28 0.53 -16.36
CA SER A 114 6.92 1.82 -16.67
C SER A 114 6.47 2.89 -15.67
N ARG A 115 5.18 2.91 -15.34
CA ARG A 115 4.65 3.85 -14.36
C ARG A 115 5.26 3.62 -12.98
N LEU A 116 5.34 2.35 -12.57
CA LEU A 116 5.95 1.97 -11.30
C LEU A 116 7.40 2.46 -11.22
N LEU A 117 8.18 2.16 -12.26
CA LEU A 117 9.59 2.55 -12.28
C LEU A 117 9.78 4.06 -12.25
N SER A 118 8.89 4.82 -12.90
CA SER A 118 8.98 6.28 -12.90
C SER A 118 8.68 6.90 -11.53
N LEU A 119 7.88 6.22 -10.71
CA LEU A 119 7.48 6.71 -9.39
C LEU A 119 8.43 6.28 -8.28
N MET A 120 9.21 5.22 -8.48
CA MET A 120 10.05 4.66 -7.43
C MET A 120 11.12 5.60 -6.89
N PRO A 121 11.85 6.37 -7.71
CA PRO A 121 12.89 7.24 -7.14
C PRO A 121 12.37 8.25 -6.13
N GLY A 122 11.26 8.92 -6.43
CA GLY A 122 10.65 9.88 -5.50
C GLY A 122 10.09 9.21 -4.25
N TYR A 123 9.53 8.03 -4.42
CA TYR A 123 9.06 7.22 -3.30
C TYR A 123 10.24 6.91 -2.35
N TYR A 124 11.37 6.45 -2.89
CA TYR A 124 12.54 6.17 -2.08
C TYR A 124 13.10 7.42 -1.40
N GLU A 125 13.11 8.55 -2.10
CA GLU A 125 13.58 9.80 -1.51
C GLU A 125 12.77 10.16 -0.25
N ILE A 126 11.45 10.00 -0.32
CA ILE A 126 10.58 10.30 0.82
C ILE A 126 10.86 9.35 1.97
N LEU A 127 10.99 8.05 1.69
CA LEU A 127 11.26 7.05 2.72
C LEU A 127 12.60 7.26 3.40
N LEU A 128 13.60 7.70 2.65
CA LEU A 128 14.96 7.85 3.15
C LEU A 128 15.25 9.23 3.72
N ALA A 129 14.33 10.18 3.59
CA ALA A 129 14.53 11.52 4.09
C ALA A 129 14.56 11.54 5.62
N ASP A 130 15.57 12.19 6.17
CA ASP A 130 15.65 12.41 7.61
C ASP A 130 14.85 13.66 7.96
N LYS A 131 13.77 13.47 8.69
CA LYS A 131 12.94 14.56 9.17
C LYS A 131 13.30 14.86 10.62
N LYS A 132 13.86 15.99 10.85
CA LYS A 132 14.21 16.43 12.21
C LYS A 132 13.11 17.26 12.84
#